data_a87a30b57c867a18e4a369c1ce3e5071
#
_entry.id   a87a30b57c867a18e4a369c1ce3e5071
#
_cell.length_a   1.000
_cell.length_b   1.000
_cell.length_c   1.000
_cell.angle_alpha   90.00
_cell.angle_beta   90.00
_cell.angle_gamma   90.00
#
_symmetry.space_group_name_H-M   'P 1'
#
loop_
_entity.id
_entity.type
_entity.pdbx_description
1 polymer ?
#
loop_
_entity_poly.entity_id
_entity_poly.type
_entity_poly.pdbx_seq_one_letter_code
_entity_poly.pdbx_strand_id
1 'polypeptide(L)'
;NSATTSSIDEEVDKAVWSCKWGGDTLMDLSTGDNIHETREWIVRNCPVPVGTVPIYQALEKVNGKVEDLNWDVFRDTLIEQCEQGVDYFTIHAGIRRHNVHLADNRLCGIVSRGGSIMSKWCLIHDQESFLYEHFDDICDIVAQYDVALSLGDGLRPGCIADANDAAQFAELDTMGELVTRAWEKNVQAFIEGPGHVPLHKIKEIGRAHV
;
A
#
# COMPACT_ATOMS: atom_id res chain seq x y z
N ASN A 1 10.95 4.96 -8.83
CA ASN A 1 12.33 4.54 -8.53
C ASN A 1 12.38 3.44 -7.45
N SER A 2 11.99 2.22 -7.77
CA SER A 2 11.92 1.16 -6.75
C SER A 2 12.95 0.05 -6.90
N ALA A 3 13.45 -0.21 -8.08
CA ALA A 3 14.34 -1.35 -8.35
C ALA A 3 15.71 -0.94 -8.89
N THR A 4 15.81 0.22 -9.51
CA THR A 4 17.05 0.75 -10.08
C THR A 4 17.18 2.23 -9.73
N THR A 5 18.40 2.71 -9.68
CA THR A 5 18.64 4.14 -9.52
C THR A 5 18.20 4.87 -10.79
N SER A 6 17.37 5.89 -10.63
CA SER A 6 17.01 6.82 -11.71
C SER A 6 16.96 8.24 -11.19
N SER A 7 17.12 9.21 -12.06
CA SER A 7 17.00 10.63 -11.74
C SER A 7 15.50 11.03 -11.64
N ILE A 8 15.24 12.19 -11.04
CA ILE A 8 13.88 12.75 -11.01
C ILE A 8 13.35 12.97 -12.42
N ASP A 9 14.20 13.48 -13.35
CA ASP A 9 13.82 13.70 -14.74
C ASP A 9 13.39 12.39 -15.43
N GLU A 10 14.09 11.30 -15.21
CA GLU A 10 13.73 9.99 -15.76
C GLU A 10 12.41 9.46 -15.17
N GLU A 11 12.13 9.71 -13.89
CA GLU A 11 10.85 9.35 -13.28
C GLU A 11 9.70 10.17 -13.85
N VAL A 12 9.90 11.48 -14.08
CA VAL A 12 8.93 12.35 -14.74
C VAL A 12 8.70 11.92 -16.19
N ASP A 13 9.74 11.61 -16.94
CA ASP A 13 9.62 11.11 -18.30
C ASP A 13 8.80 9.82 -18.37
N LYS A 14 9.02 8.88 -17.46
CA LYS A 14 8.21 7.65 -17.36
C LYS A 14 6.74 7.95 -17.07
N ALA A 15 6.48 8.89 -16.16
CA ALA A 15 5.11 9.33 -15.86
C ALA A 15 4.42 9.93 -17.09
N VAL A 16 5.10 10.83 -17.82
CA VAL A 16 4.60 11.43 -19.07
C VAL A 16 4.31 10.36 -20.13
N TRP A 17 5.21 9.38 -20.30
CA TRP A 17 4.99 8.28 -21.25
C TRP A 17 3.82 7.39 -20.83
N SER A 18 3.65 7.10 -19.55
CA SER A 18 2.50 6.35 -19.06
C SER A 18 1.18 7.02 -19.45
N CYS A 19 1.06 8.33 -19.24
CA CYS A 19 -0.11 9.10 -19.63
C CYS A 19 -0.33 9.12 -21.15
N LYS A 20 0.74 9.32 -21.94
CA LYS A 20 0.66 9.31 -23.42
C LYS A 20 0.18 7.97 -23.98
N TRP A 21 0.47 6.86 -23.32
CA TRP A 21 0.03 5.52 -23.70
C TRP A 21 -1.30 5.11 -23.08
N GLY A 22 -2.04 6.03 -22.49
CA GLY A 22 -3.41 5.83 -22.02
C GLY A 22 -3.50 5.33 -20.57
N GLY A 23 -2.53 5.64 -19.73
CA GLY A 23 -2.67 5.43 -18.29
C GLY A 23 -3.72 6.38 -17.72
N ASP A 24 -4.75 5.82 -17.06
CA ASP A 24 -5.83 6.58 -16.42
C ASP A 24 -5.47 7.03 -15.01
N THR A 25 -4.52 6.36 -14.37
CA THR A 25 -3.90 6.74 -13.10
C THR A 25 -2.42 6.38 -13.12
N LEU A 26 -1.65 6.95 -12.21
CA LEU A 26 -0.23 6.65 -12.05
C LEU A 26 0.08 6.32 -10.60
N MET A 27 0.92 5.30 -10.35
CA MET A 27 1.47 5.05 -9.02
C MET A 27 2.92 5.48 -8.91
N ASP A 28 3.20 6.39 -7.99
CA ASP A 28 4.58 6.66 -7.56
C ASP A 28 5.00 5.64 -6.49
N LEU A 29 5.83 4.70 -6.90
CA LEU A 29 6.39 3.65 -6.04
C LEU A 29 7.84 3.98 -5.62
N SER A 30 8.19 5.24 -5.55
CA SER A 30 9.54 5.69 -5.18
C SER A 30 9.96 5.16 -3.82
N THR A 31 11.21 4.74 -3.75
CA THR A 31 11.87 4.24 -2.53
C THR A 31 13.31 4.76 -2.50
N GLY A 32 13.95 4.73 -1.34
CA GLY A 32 15.29 5.26 -1.15
C GLY A 32 15.25 6.73 -0.75
N ASP A 33 16.16 7.53 -1.27
CA ASP A 33 16.30 8.93 -0.91
C ASP A 33 15.46 9.85 -1.83
N ASN A 34 15.13 11.04 -1.34
CA ASN A 34 14.45 12.11 -2.10
C ASN A 34 13.02 11.74 -2.58
N ILE A 35 12.29 10.92 -1.84
CA ILE A 35 10.92 10.53 -2.21
C ILE A 35 10.01 11.76 -2.31
N HIS A 36 10.11 12.69 -1.35
CA HIS A 36 9.31 13.92 -1.33
C HIS A 36 9.48 14.75 -2.61
N GLU A 37 10.73 15.04 -3.00
CA GLU A 37 11.03 15.84 -4.17
C GLU A 37 10.63 15.12 -5.47
N THR A 38 10.91 13.83 -5.58
CA THR A 38 10.52 13.02 -6.74
C THR A 38 9.00 13.05 -6.95
N ARG A 39 8.23 12.87 -5.89
CA ARG A 39 6.76 12.94 -5.94
C ARG A 39 6.25 14.32 -6.34
N GLU A 40 6.85 15.38 -5.79
CA GLU A 40 6.46 16.75 -6.15
C GLU A 40 6.57 16.98 -7.66
N TRP A 41 7.66 16.56 -8.27
CA TRP A 41 7.85 16.66 -9.71
C TRP A 41 6.92 15.77 -10.51
N ILE A 42 6.62 14.55 -10.04
CA ILE A 42 5.65 13.66 -10.68
C ILE A 42 4.25 14.31 -10.65
N VAL A 43 3.77 14.73 -9.49
CA VAL A 43 2.44 15.34 -9.34
C VAL A 43 2.29 16.58 -10.23
N ARG A 44 3.30 17.44 -10.30
CA ARG A 44 3.29 18.64 -11.15
C ARG A 44 3.22 18.36 -12.65
N ASN A 45 3.70 17.20 -13.10
CA ASN A 45 3.79 16.84 -14.52
C ASN A 45 2.80 15.75 -14.94
N CYS A 46 1.96 15.27 -14.04
CA CYS A 46 1.00 14.20 -14.28
C CYS A 46 -0.42 14.74 -14.32
N PRO A 47 -1.12 14.61 -15.47
CA PRO A 47 -2.50 15.11 -15.61
C PRO A 47 -3.57 14.12 -15.16
N VAL A 48 -3.18 12.95 -14.67
CA VAL A 48 -4.07 11.89 -14.17
C VAL A 48 -3.85 11.70 -12.67
N PRO A 49 -4.80 11.10 -11.93
CA PRO A 49 -4.64 10.84 -10.50
C PRO A 49 -3.34 10.10 -10.17
N VAL A 50 -2.65 10.57 -9.13
CA VAL A 50 -1.39 10.00 -8.66
C VAL A 50 -1.60 9.31 -7.33
N GLY A 51 -1.26 8.02 -7.27
CA GLY A 51 -1.24 7.24 -6.04
C GLY A 51 0.17 7.03 -5.49
N THR A 52 0.28 6.78 -4.19
CA THR A 52 1.55 6.50 -3.52
C THR A 52 1.42 5.37 -2.50
N VAL A 53 2.57 4.98 -1.94
CA VAL A 53 2.66 4.02 -0.83
C VAL A 53 3.34 4.71 0.35
N PRO A 54 2.61 5.39 1.25
CA PRO A 54 3.19 6.27 2.27
C PRO A 54 4.20 5.60 3.19
N ILE A 55 4.06 4.29 3.44
CA ILE A 55 4.99 3.55 4.31
C ILE A 55 6.44 3.56 3.77
N TYR A 56 6.65 3.76 2.46
CA TYR A 56 8.00 3.83 1.90
C TYR A 56 8.73 5.10 2.32
N GLN A 57 8.05 6.23 2.31
CA GLN A 57 8.62 7.48 2.80
C GLN A 57 8.70 7.51 4.34
N ALA A 58 7.72 6.94 5.03
CA ALA A 58 7.82 6.78 6.48
C ALA A 58 9.07 5.98 6.86
N LEU A 59 9.40 4.93 6.10
CA LEU A 59 10.62 4.14 6.28
C LEU A 59 11.90 4.94 5.95
N GLU A 60 11.88 5.80 4.91
CA GLU A 60 12.97 6.74 4.61
C GLU A 60 13.24 7.66 5.81
N LYS A 61 12.19 8.26 6.39
CA LYS A 61 12.30 9.18 7.54
C LYS A 61 12.95 8.54 8.77
N VAL A 62 12.86 7.23 8.92
CA VAL A 62 13.53 6.48 9.99
C VAL A 62 14.80 5.78 9.51
N ASN A 63 15.42 6.26 8.41
CA ASN A 63 16.67 5.73 7.85
C ASN A 63 16.61 4.23 7.51
N GLY A 64 15.48 3.74 7.06
CA GLY A 64 15.27 2.34 6.66
C GLY A 64 15.13 1.36 7.81
N LYS A 65 15.03 1.83 9.05
CA LYS A 65 14.89 0.98 10.24
C LYS A 65 13.41 0.70 10.52
N VAL A 66 12.98 -0.52 10.22
CA VAL A 66 11.58 -0.93 10.43
C VAL A 66 11.19 -0.85 11.90
N GLU A 67 12.12 -1.15 12.80
CA GLU A 67 11.92 -1.08 14.26
C GLU A 67 11.64 0.33 14.79
N ASP A 68 12.05 1.37 14.08
CA ASP A 68 11.81 2.76 14.47
C ASP A 68 10.50 3.34 13.90
N LEU A 69 9.83 2.58 13.00
CA LEU A 69 8.51 2.97 12.49
C LEU A 69 7.47 3.00 13.62
N ASN A 70 6.59 4.00 13.56
CA ASN A 70 5.47 4.12 14.49
C ASN A 70 4.34 4.94 13.85
N TRP A 71 3.22 5.00 14.54
CA TRP A 71 2.04 5.74 14.08
C TRP A 71 2.32 7.22 13.82
N ASP A 72 3.05 7.90 14.68
CA ASP A 72 3.29 9.35 14.52
C ASP A 72 4.07 9.67 13.26
N VAL A 73 5.16 8.92 12.98
CA VAL A 73 5.94 9.08 11.73
C VAL A 73 5.08 8.79 10.51
N PHE A 74 4.25 7.76 10.56
CA PHE A 74 3.36 7.41 9.46
C PHE A 74 2.27 8.45 9.25
N ARG A 75 1.59 8.90 10.32
CA ARG A 75 0.57 9.95 10.29
C ARG A 75 1.10 11.23 9.67
N ASP A 76 2.25 11.71 10.13
CA ASP A 76 2.86 12.93 9.64
C ASP A 76 3.28 12.81 8.16
N THR A 77 3.69 11.62 7.74
CA THR A 77 3.97 11.33 6.33
C THR A 77 2.70 11.32 5.48
N LEU A 78 1.61 10.76 6.00
CA LEU A 78 0.32 10.74 5.33
C LEU A 78 -0.19 12.15 5.08
N ILE A 79 -0.16 13.01 6.12
CA ILE A 79 -0.58 14.41 6.01
C ILE A 79 0.28 15.17 4.99
N GLU A 80 1.60 15.01 5.06
CA GLU A 80 2.53 15.63 4.11
C GLU A 80 2.18 15.26 2.66
N GLN A 81 1.85 14.01 2.39
CA GLN A 81 1.49 13.56 1.05
C GLN A 81 0.11 14.06 0.60
N CYS A 82 -0.85 14.16 1.52
CA CYS A 82 -2.11 14.83 1.27
C CYS A 82 -1.91 16.29 0.86
N GLU A 83 -1.07 17.03 1.58
CA GLU A 83 -0.76 18.44 1.30
C GLU A 83 -0.02 18.63 -0.04
N GLN A 84 0.73 17.64 -0.49
CA GLN A 84 1.36 17.63 -1.81
C GLN A 84 0.37 17.38 -2.97
N GLY A 85 -0.85 16.93 -2.68
CA GLY A 85 -1.88 16.69 -3.68
C GLY A 85 -1.87 15.29 -4.27
N VAL A 86 -1.51 14.28 -3.48
CA VAL A 86 -1.67 12.86 -3.86
C VAL A 86 -3.16 12.50 -3.83
N ASP A 87 -3.63 11.74 -4.82
CA ASP A 87 -5.06 11.45 -5.01
C ASP A 87 -5.51 10.15 -4.33
N TYR A 88 -4.61 9.18 -4.13
CA TYR A 88 -4.93 7.95 -3.41
C TYR A 88 -3.70 7.28 -2.77
N PHE A 89 -3.92 6.54 -1.69
CA PHE A 89 -2.87 5.86 -0.94
C PHE A 89 -3.03 4.36 -0.92
N THR A 90 -1.97 3.61 -1.22
CA THR A 90 -1.91 2.19 -0.92
C THR A 90 -1.48 1.98 0.52
N ILE A 91 -2.40 1.40 1.32
CA ILE A 91 -2.22 1.14 2.74
C ILE A 91 -2.34 -0.37 3.01
N HIS A 92 -1.29 -0.98 3.57
CA HIS A 92 -1.23 -2.41 3.88
C HIS A 92 -1.83 -2.72 5.27
N ALA A 93 -3.02 -2.18 5.54
CA ALA A 93 -3.69 -2.33 6.84
C ALA A 93 -4.30 -3.74 7.05
N GLY A 94 -4.41 -4.54 5.98
CA GLY A 94 -4.84 -5.94 6.06
C GLY A 94 -3.82 -6.87 6.73
N ILE A 95 -2.56 -6.42 6.85
CA ILE A 95 -1.54 -7.14 7.61
C ILE A 95 -1.87 -7.07 9.11
N ARG A 96 -2.07 -8.22 9.71
CA ARG A 96 -2.36 -8.39 11.14
C ARG A 96 -1.32 -9.29 11.79
N ARG A 97 -1.00 -9.03 13.07
CA ARG A 97 -0.04 -9.86 13.82
C ARG A 97 -0.37 -11.35 13.73
N HIS A 98 -1.66 -11.71 13.82
CA HIS A 98 -2.09 -13.11 13.82
C HIS A 98 -2.05 -13.78 12.44
N ASN A 99 -2.08 -13.03 11.33
CA ASN A 99 -2.10 -13.61 9.99
C ASN A 99 -0.71 -13.70 9.33
N VAL A 100 0.31 -13.01 9.87
CA VAL A 100 1.68 -13.06 9.32
C VAL A 100 2.23 -14.48 9.26
N HIS A 101 2.06 -15.26 10.33
CA HIS A 101 2.55 -16.64 10.42
C HIS A 101 1.89 -17.61 9.44
N LEU A 102 0.74 -17.27 8.88
CA LEU A 102 0.10 -18.09 7.86
C LEU A 102 0.91 -18.17 6.56
N ALA A 103 1.84 -17.24 6.36
CA ALA A 103 2.74 -17.20 5.21
C ALA A 103 4.07 -17.96 5.42
N ASP A 104 4.33 -18.53 6.60
CA ASP A 104 5.63 -19.15 6.94
C ASP A 104 6.01 -20.32 6.02
N ASN A 105 5.03 -21.05 5.51
CA ASN A 105 5.25 -22.22 4.67
C ASN A 105 5.15 -21.93 3.16
N ARG A 106 5.06 -20.66 2.77
CA ARG A 106 5.01 -20.29 1.36
C ARG A 106 6.32 -20.53 0.64
N LEU A 107 6.22 -20.92 -0.63
CA LEU A 107 7.37 -21.08 -1.51
C LEU A 107 8.10 -19.74 -1.75
N CYS A 108 7.33 -18.65 -1.94
CA CYS A 108 7.86 -17.31 -2.20
C CYS A 108 7.84 -16.39 -0.98
N GLY A 109 7.31 -16.83 0.16
CA GLY A 109 7.15 -16.00 1.34
C GLY A 109 6.23 -14.78 1.11
N ILE A 110 6.59 -13.64 1.68
CA ILE A 110 5.87 -12.36 1.53
C ILE A 110 6.60 -11.51 0.49
N VAL A 111 6.02 -11.38 -0.70
CA VAL A 111 6.62 -10.69 -1.85
C VAL A 111 6.26 -9.21 -1.93
N SER A 112 5.21 -8.77 -1.24
CA SER A 112 4.86 -7.37 -1.14
C SER A 112 5.90 -6.61 -0.31
N ARG A 113 6.42 -5.50 -0.82
CA ARG A 113 7.35 -4.66 -0.06
C ARG A 113 6.69 -4.06 1.19
N GLY A 114 5.53 -3.43 1.04
CA GLY A 114 4.78 -2.87 2.18
C GLY A 114 4.31 -3.96 3.13
N GLY A 115 3.85 -5.09 2.60
CA GLY A 115 3.50 -6.28 3.38
C GLY A 115 4.68 -6.81 4.20
N SER A 116 5.87 -6.90 3.61
CA SER A 116 7.09 -7.34 4.31
C SER A 116 7.51 -6.38 5.42
N ILE A 117 7.41 -5.06 5.18
CA ILE A 117 7.73 -4.04 6.18
C ILE A 117 6.79 -4.19 7.39
N MET A 118 5.48 -4.24 7.16
CA MET A 118 4.51 -4.34 8.25
C MET A 118 4.55 -5.69 8.96
N SER A 119 4.74 -6.79 8.23
CA SER A 119 4.93 -8.11 8.83
C SER A 119 6.16 -8.15 9.74
N LYS A 120 7.29 -7.61 9.27
CA LYS A 120 8.52 -7.50 10.08
C LYS A 120 8.29 -6.63 11.32
N TRP A 121 7.57 -5.50 11.17
CA TRP A 121 7.24 -4.63 12.28
C TRP A 121 6.41 -5.35 13.36
N CYS A 122 5.34 -6.05 12.96
CA CYS A 122 4.50 -6.82 13.88
C CYS A 122 5.28 -7.89 14.64
N LEU A 123 6.22 -8.56 13.96
CA LEU A 123 7.05 -9.60 14.57
C LEU A 123 8.10 -9.03 15.55
N ILE A 124 8.73 -7.92 15.21
CA ILE A 124 9.76 -7.29 16.07
C ILE A 124 9.13 -6.76 17.36
N HIS A 125 7.98 -6.07 17.24
CA HIS A 125 7.32 -5.44 18.39
C HIS A 125 6.40 -6.39 19.15
N ASP A 126 6.09 -7.54 18.57
CA ASP A 126 5.07 -8.47 19.08
C ASP A 126 3.72 -7.79 19.32
N GLN A 127 3.36 -6.85 18.43
CA GLN A 127 2.18 -5.99 18.51
C GLN A 127 1.33 -6.08 17.25
N GLU A 128 0.06 -5.65 17.35
CA GLU A 128 -0.80 -5.51 16.20
C GLU A 128 -0.29 -4.37 15.29
N SER A 129 -0.57 -4.48 14.00
CA SER A 129 -0.21 -3.45 13.03
C SER A 129 -0.81 -2.10 13.38
N PHE A 130 0.02 -1.08 13.55
CA PHE A 130 -0.47 0.29 13.80
C PHE A 130 -1.32 0.81 12.64
N LEU A 131 -1.13 0.33 11.41
CA LEU A 131 -2.00 0.69 10.26
C LEU A 131 -3.43 0.16 10.44
N TYR A 132 -3.59 -1.01 11.06
CA TYR A 132 -4.90 -1.54 11.38
C TYR A 132 -5.52 -0.86 12.61
N GLU A 133 -4.74 -0.67 13.68
CA GLU A 133 -5.22 -0.05 14.92
C GLU A 133 -5.69 1.39 14.69
N HIS A 134 -4.95 2.15 13.88
CA HIS A 134 -5.24 3.55 13.55
C HIS A 134 -5.97 3.72 12.21
N PHE A 135 -6.64 2.67 11.71
CA PHE A 135 -7.28 2.78 10.40
C PHE A 135 -8.38 3.83 10.34
N ASP A 136 -9.12 4.03 11.42
CA ASP A 136 -10.14 5.07 11.50
C ASP A 136 -9.52 6.48 11.51
N ASP A 137 -8.37 6.65 12.16
CA ASP A 137 -7.63 7.91 12.13
C ASP A 137 -7.09 8.19 10.72
N ILE A 138 -6.63 7.15 10.01
CA ILE A 138 -6.25 7.27 8.59
C ILE A 138 -7.43 7.75 7.76
N CYS A 139 -8.60 7.14 7.92
CA CYS A 139 -9.81 7.55 7.19
C CYS A 139 -10.19 9.00 7.51
N ASP A 140 -10.11 9.43 8.77
CA ASP A 140 -10.42 10.80 9.17
C ASP A 140 -9.46 11.84 8.56
N ILE A 141 -8.18 11.47 8.39
CA ILE A 141 -7.20 12.31 7.69
C ILE A 141 -7.52 12.40 6.20
N VAL A 142 -7.62 11.26 5.51
CA VAL A 142 -7.80 11.25 4.05
C VAL A 142 -9.14 11.86 3.61
N ALA A 143 -10.18 11.75 4.44
CA ALA A 143 -11.47 12.40 4.20
C ALA A 143 -11.40 13.92 4.14
N GLN A 144 -10.47 14.55 4.89
CA GLN A 144 -10.30 16.01 4.89
C GLN A 144 -9.69 16.53 3.59
N TYR A 145 -8.97 15.67 2.85
CA TYR A 145 -8.27 16.01 1.61
C TYR A 145 -8.90 15.38 0.36
N ASP A 146 -10.03 14.67 0.53
CA ASP A 146 -10.71 13.91 -0.55
C ASP A 146 -9.78 12.88 -1.22
N VAL A 147 -8.95 12.22 -0.45
CA VAL A 147 -8.00 11.20 -0.91
C VAL A 147 -8.61 9.80 -0.76
N ALA A 148 -8.50 8.97 -1.81
CA ALA A 148 -9.01 7.61 -1.81
C ALA A 148 -8.00 6.61 -1.18
N LEU A 149 -8.50 5.45 -0.75
CA LEU A 149 -7.67 4.35 -0.24
C LEU A 149 -7.63 3.19 -1.23
N SER A 150 -6.42 2.72 -1.50
CA SER A 150 -6.13 1.42 -2.11
C SER A 150 -5.67 0.48 -0.99
N LEU A 151 -6.50 -0.49 -0.61
CA LEU A 151 -6.11 -1.46 0.41
C LEU A 151 -5.15 -2.48 -0.21
N GLY A 152 -3.88 -2.37 0.16
CA GLY A 152 -2.80 -3.14 -0.45
C GLY A 152 -2.79 -4.60 -0.03
N ASP A 153 -2.62 -5.50 -1.00
CA ASP A 153 -2.53 -6.94 -0.80
C ASP A 153 -1.14 -7.37 -0.31
N GLY A 154 -0.84 -7.06 0.93
CA GLY A 154 0.47 -7.32 1.56
C GLY A 154 0.82 -8.81 1.67
N LEU A 155 -0.19 -9.67 1.78
CA LEU A 155 -0.03 -11.14 1.79
C LEU A 155 -0.42 -11.78 0.44
N ARG A 156 -0.40 -11.03 -0.66
CA ARG A 156 -0.57 -11.62 -1.99
C ARG A 156 0.46 -12.73 -2.23
N PRO A 157 0.10 -13.83 -2.93
CA PRO A 157 1.06 -14.88 -3.26
C PRO A 157 2.08 -14.40 -4.28
N GLY A 158 3.31 -14.93 -4.22
CA GLY A 158 4.36 -14.65 -5.20
C GLY A 158 4.36 -15.62 -6.40
N CYS A 159 3.62 -16.71 -6.31
CA CYS A 159 3.48 -17.71 -7.35
C CYS A 159 2.16 -18.48 -7.22
N ILE A 160 1.82 -19.25 -8.26
CA ILE A 160 0.59 -20.05 -8.29
C ILE A 160 0.55 -21.10 -7.16
N ALA A 161 1.69 -21.60 -6.72
CA ALA A 161 1.75 -22.59 -5.64
C ALA A 161 1.27 -22.04 -4.28
N ASP A 162 1.45 -20.75 -4.06
CA ASP A 162 1.04 -20.06 -2.83
C ASP A 162 -0.36 -19.42 -2.95
N ALA A 163 -0.97 -19.46 -4.15
CA ALA A 163 -2.24 -18.81 -4.41
C ALA A 163 -3.42 -19.46 -3.67
N ASN A 164 -4.34 -18.64 -3.18
CA ASN A 164 -5.53 -19.06 -2.43
C ASN A 164 -5.19 -19.80 -1.12
N ASP A 165 -4.08 -19.43 -0.50
CA ASP A 165 -3.71 -19.97 0.80
C ASP A 165 -4.44 -19.24 1.95
N ALA A 166 -4.25 -19.74 3.17
CA ALA A 166 -4.86 -19.17 4.37
C ALA A 166 -4.42 -17.71 4.63
N ALA A 167 -3.16 -17.36 4.30
CA ALA A 167 -2.64 -16.02 4.49
C ALA A 167 -3.34 -15.00 3.59
N GLN A 168 -3.51 -15.34 2.30
CA GLN A 168 -4.20 -14.48 1.33
C GLN A 168 -5.65 -14.26 1.73
N PHE A 169 -6.38 -15.32 2.14
CA PHE A 169 -7.78 -15.19 2.54
C PHE A 169 -7.96 -14.43 3.85
N ALA A 170 -7.08 -14.65 4.85
CA ALA A 170 -7.16 -13.94 6.13
C ALA A 170 -6.94 -12.42 5.96
N GLU A 171 -6.02 -12.02 5.08
CA GLU A 171 -5.84 -10.61 4.72
C GLU A 171 -7.07 -10.08 3.98
N LEU A 172 -7.59 -10.83 3.01
CA LEU A 172 -8.75 -10.42 2.21
C LEU A 172 -9.99 -10.21 3.08
N ASP A 173 -10.25 -11.09 4.04
CA ASP A 173 -11.33 -10.93 5.01
C ASP A 173 -11.16 -9.64 5.84
N THR A 174 -9.94 -9.33 6.27
CA THR A 174 -9.61 -8.09 6.97
C THR A 174 -9.83 -6.87 6.05
N MET A 175 -9.40 -6.93 4.78
CA MET A 175 -9.62 -5.83 3.83
C MET A 175 -11.09 -5.57 3.56
N GLY A 176 -11.94 -6.60 3.53
CA GLY A 176 -13.39 -6.46 3.44
C GLY A 176 -14.01 -5.70 4.62
N GLU A 177 -13.54 -5.97 5.85
CA GLU A 177 -13.89 -5.19 7.04
C GLU A 177 -13.47 -3.73 6.89
N LEU A 178 -12.20 -3.49 6.49
CA LEU A 178 -11.64 -2.15 6.37
C LEU A 178 -12.35 -1.30 5.30
N VAL A 179 -12.75 -1.88 4.17
CA VAL A 179 -13.57 -1.20 3.15
C VAL A 179 -14.88 -0.69 3.75
N THR A 180 -15.56 -1.52 4.54
CA THR A 180 -16.81 -1.13 5.19
C THR A 180 -16.58 0.06 6.14
N ARG A 181 -15.53 0.02 6.95
CA ARG A 181 -15.14 1.13 7.85
C ARG A 181 -14.81 2.41 7.08
N ALA A 182 -14.11 2.30 5.94
CA ALA A 182 -13.81 3.46 5.09
C ALA A 182 -15.10 4.09 4.52
N TRP A 183 -16.03 3.28 4.05
CA TRP A 183 -17.32 3.76 3.52
C TRP A 183 -18.18 4.44 4.58
N GLU A 184 -18.18 3.94 5.82
CA GLU A 184 -18.88 4.58 6.94
C GLU A 184 -18.34 6.00 7.23
N LYS A 185 -17.09 6.26 6.87
CA LYS A 185 -16.44 7.58 6.96
C LYS A 185 -16.46 8.39 5.65
N ASN A 186 -17.24 7.93 4.65
CA ASN A 186 -17.32 8.52 3.31
C ASN A 186 -16.00 8.58 2.55
N VAL A 187 -15.08 7.66 2.82
CA VAL A 187 -13.81 7.52 2.11
C VAL A 187 -13.98 6.49 0.99
N GLN A 188 -13.58 6.87 -0.22
CA GLN A 188 -13.51 5.91 -1.34
C GLN A 188 -12.41 4.89 -1.08
N ALA A 189 -12.73 3.62 -1.25
CA ALA A 189 -11.76 2.54 -1.06
C ALA A 189 -11.94 1.45 -2.11
N PHE A 190 -10.81 0.89 -2.56
CA PHE A 190 -10.78 -0.32 -3.37
C PHE A 190 -9.72 -1.29 -2.82
N ILE A 191 -9.86 -2.56 -3.15
CA ILE A 191 -8.97 -3.63 -2.69
C ILE A 191 -8.05 -4.03 -3.83
N GLU A 192 -6.74 -4.12 -3.59
CA GLU A 192 -5.80 -4.70 -4.53
C GLU A 192 -5.96 -6.22 -4.62
N GLY A 193 -5.73 -6.76 -5.81
CA GLY A 193 -5.80 -8.19 -6.06
C GLY A 193 -6.68 -8.53 -7.27
N PRO A 194 -6.73 -9.82 -7.60
CA PRO A 194 -5.93 -10.93 -7.09
C PRO A 194 -4.53 -10.97 -7.71
N GLY A 195 -3.49 -11.20 -6.88
CA GLY A 195 -2.14 -11.48 -7.35
C GLY A 195 -1.93 -12.98 -7.60
N HIS A 196 -1.35 -13.37 -8.75
CA HIS A 196 -0.95 -14.75 -9.10
C HIS A 196 -2.03 -15.84 -8.95
N VAL A 197 -3.31 -15.48 -8.90
CA VAL A 197 -4.43 -16.41 -8.75
C VAL A 197 -4.83 -16.97 -10.11
N PRO A 198 -4.98 -18.28 -10.28
CA PRO A 198 -5.50 -18.88 -11.51
C PRO A 198 -6.89 -18.34 -11.85
N LEU A 199 -7.16 -18.04 -13.13
CA LEU A 199 -8.41 -17.41 -13.59
C LEU A 199 -9.68 -18.12 -13.07
N HIS A 200 -9.67 -19.46 -13.01
CA HIS A 200 -10.83 -20.24 -12.54
C HIS A 200 -11.09 -20.09 -11.02
N LYS A 201 -10.12 -19.56 -10.25
CA LYS A 201 -10.22 -19.32 -8.80
C LYS A 201 -10.53 -17.86 -8.43
N ILE A 202 -10.60 -16.96 -9.41
CA ILE A 202 -10.84 -15.52 -9.15
C ILE A 202 -12.14 -15.28 -8.37
N LYS A 203 -13.20 -16.09 -8.62
CA LYS A 203 -14.46 -15.97 -7.90
C LYS A 203 -14.34 -16.21 -6.38
N GLU A 204 -13.35 -16.99 -5.96
CA GLU A 204 -13.11 -17.24 -4.53
C GLU A 204 -12.51 -16.00 -3.87
N ILE A 205 -11.64 -15.27 -4.58
CA ILE A 205 -11.04 -14.02 -4.11
C ILE A 205 -12.07 -12.88 -4.10
N GLY A 206 -12.99 -12.86 -5.05
CA GLY A 206 -14.03 -11.83 -5.15
C GLY A 206 -15.04 -11.78 -3.97
N ARG A 207 -14.95 -12.71 -3.03
CA ARG A 207 -15.87 -12.77 -1.87
C ARG A 207 -15.80 -11.57 -0.94
N ALA A 208 -14.65 -10.93 -0.84
CA ALA A 208 -14.47 -9.76 0.04
C ALA A 208 -15.14 -8.49 -0.51
N HIS A 209 -15.69 -8.53 -1.71
CA HIS A 209 -16.34 -7.39 -2.35
C HIS A 209 -17.89 -7.40 -2.20
N VAL A 210 -18.43 -8.22 -1.31
CA VAL A 210 -19.88 -8.39 -1.16
C VAL A 210 -20.34 -7.95 0.21
#